data_e796909201d2cbfd6626967e4e0d7bea
#
_entry.id   e796909201d2cbfd6626967e4e0d7bea
#
_cell.length_a   1.000
_cell.length_b   1.000
_cell.length_c   1.000
_cell.angle_alpha   90.00
_cell.angle_beta   90.00
_cell.angle_gamma   90.00
#
_symmetry.space_group_name_H-M   'P 1'
#
loop_
_entity.id
_entity.type
_entity.pdbx_description
1 polymer ?
#
loop_
_entity_poly.entity_id
_entity_poly.type
_entity_poly.pdbx_seq_one_letter_code
_entity_poly.pdbx_strand_id
1 'polypeptide(L)'
;DISIYGQESNPTTWRLAAMNLAIRGFSADLGKEPDDTFARDQFPDLKFDYIMANPPFNISDWGGEKYESDPRWQFGRPPAGNANYAWLQHMLWKLRPGGQAGVVLANGSMSSSSGGEGQIREAMVRGDVVEVMVALPGQLFLNTQIPVCLWFLTNDKTMNGRDRRGETLFIDARQMGTMESRVLKVFTDEDISKIAGTVQSWKSGDGYEDAAGFCKSASLEEIKKNNLVLTPGRYVGAKVSEIDSEELTLKLSRLSVSL
;
A
#
# COMPACT_ATOMS: atom_id res chain seq x y z
N ASP A 1 5.81 15.82 -20.96
CA ASP A 1 6.81 16.28 -19.96
C ASP A 1 6.35 15.87 -18.57
N ILE A 2 7.28 15.43 -17.73
CA ILE A 2 7.04 15.07 -16.32
C ILE A 2 7.74 16.12 -15.46
N SER A 3 7.01 16.70 -14.50
CA SER A 3 7.56 17.56 -13.47
C SER A 3 7.67 16.76 -12.17
N ILE A 4 8.87 16.69 -11.60
CA ILE A 4 9.16 15.89 -10.41
C ILE A 4 9.39 16.83 -9.23
N TYR A 5 8.69 16.57 -8.14
CA TYR A 5 8.82 17.28 -6.87
C TYR A 5 9.08 16.28 -5.75
N GLY A 6 9.84 16.69 -4.75
CA GLY A 6 10.12 15.84 -3.60
C GLY A 6 10.49 16.66 -2.37
N GLN A 7 10.33 16.05 -1.21
CA GLN A 7 10.78 16.62 0.05
C GLN A 7 11.36 15.50 0.92
N GLU A 8 12.51 15.79 1.54
CA GLU A 8 13.26 14.87 2.38
C GLU A 8 13.88 15.63 3.55
N SER A 9 13.77 15.10 4.74
CA SER A 9 14.29 15.75 5.95
C SER A 9 15.77 15.48 6.19
N ASN A 10 16.29 14.34 5.75
CA ASN A 10 17.70 13.99 5.92
C ASN A 10 18.58 14.64 4.84
N PRO A 11 19.57 15.48 5.23
CA PRO A 11 20.41 16.19 4.26
C PRO A 11 21.21 15.26 3.33
N THR A 12 21.61 14.09 3.81
CA THR A 12 22.36 13.12 3.01
C THR A 12 21.44 12.45 1.99
N THR A 13 20.27 12.00 2.42
CA THR A 13 19.25 11.39 1.56
C THR A 13 18.76 12.40 0.51
N TRP A 14 18.55 13.64 0.89
CA TRP A 14 18.18 14.72 -0.04
C TRP A 14 19.22 14.90 -1.17
N ARG A 15 20.51 14.94 -0.82
CA ARG A 15 21.61 15.04 -1.82
C ARG A 15 21.66 13.78 -2.71
N LEU A 16 21.49 12.60 -2.13
CA LEU A 16 21.46 11.34 -2.88
C LEU A 16 20.28 11.28 -3.85
N ALA A 17 19.12 11.78 -3.45
CA ALA A 17 17.95 11.88 -4.34
C ALA A 17 18.23 12.81 -5.52
N ALA A 18 18.81 14.00 -5.26
CA ALA A 18 19.21 14.94 -6.32
C ALA A 18 20.23 14.32 -7.30
N MET A 19 21.26 13.66 -6.78
CA MET A 19 22.24 12.95 -7.61
C MET A 19 21.62 11.83 -8.44
N ASN A 20 20.75 11.04 -7.83
CA ASN A 20 20.06 9.91 -8.48
C ASN A 20 19.23 10.39 -9.68
N LEU A 21 18.45 11.45 -9.50
CA LEU A 21 17.63 12.05 -10.55
C LEU A 21 18.50 12.65 -11.67
N ALA A 22 19.56 13.38 -11.29
CA ALA A 22 20.50 13.96 -12.25
C ALA A 22 21.19 12.91 -13.13
N ILE A 23 21.68 11.81 -12.54
CA ILE A 23 22.30 10.69 -13.28
C ILE A 23 21.33 10.07 -14.28
N ARG A 24 20.03 10.04 -13.97
CA ARG A 24 18.98 9.53 -14.86
C ARG A 24 18.45 10.57 -15.85
N GLY A 25 19.02 11.77 -15.86
CA GLY A 25 18.61 12.85 -16.76
C GLY A 25 17.29 13.51 -16.41
N PHE A 26 16.80 13.34 -15.17
CA PHE A 26 15.57 14.00 -14.72
C PHE A 26 15.90 15.33 -14.01
N SER A 27 15.17 16.39 -14.36
CA SER A 27 15.09 17.61 -13.58
C SER A 27 14.00 17.45 -12.52
N ALA A 28 14.30 17.85 -11.29
CA ALA A 28 13.36 17.78 -10.17
C ALA A 28 13.55 18.97 -9.23
N ASP A 29 12.44 19.39 -8.62
CA ASP A 29 12.45 20.33 -7.50
C ASP A 29 12.29 19.54 -6.20
N LEU A 30 13.36 19.45 -5.41
CA LEU A 30 13.40 18.75 -4.13
C LEU A 30 13.26 19.70 -2.93
N GLY A 31 12.75 20.91 -3.17
CA GLY A 31 12.69 21.98 -2.18
C GLY A 31 14.03 22.70 -2.02
N LYS A 32 13.99 23.84 -1.34
CA LYS A 32 15.18 24.71 -1.15
C LYS A 32 16.21 24.09 -0.24
N GLU A 33 15.77 23.30 0.71
CA GLU A 33 16.61 22.67 1.75
C GLU A 33 15.93 21.40 2.27
N PRO A 34 16.67 20.48 2.91
CA PRO A 34 16.09 19.36 3.62
C PRO A 34 15.15 19.84 4.73
N ASP A 35 13.92 19.27 4.79
CA ASP A 35 12.96 19.68 5.79
C ASP A 35 11.92 18.59 6.08
N ASP A 36 11.35 18.66 7.30
CA ASP A 36 10.30 17.77 7.76
C ASP A 36 8.97 18.10 7.06
N THR A 37 8.42 17.13 6.37
CA THR A 37 7.16 17.22 5.62
C THR A 37 5.95 17.58 6.50
N PHE A 38 5.95 17.18 7.77
CA PHE A 38 4.86 17.52 8.67
C PHE A 38 5.01 18.93 9.23
N ALA A 39 6.25 19.35 9.53
CA ALA A 39 6.53 20.65 10.09
C ALA A 39 6.43 21.79 9.08
N ARG A 40 6.90 21.55 7.84
CA ARG A 40 6.92 22.57 6.80
C ARG A 40 6.78 21.94 5.41
N ASP A 41 5.60 22.02 4.82
CA ASP A 41 5.39 21.69 3.41
C ASP A 41 6.02 22.77 2.53
N GLN A 42 7.06 22.43 1.77
CA GLN A 42 7.73 23.38 0.87
C GLN A 42 6.95 23.63 -0.43
N PHE A 43 5.88 22.88 -0.68
CA PHE A 43 5.03 22.97 -1.86
C PHE A 43 3.55 23.12 -1.48
N PRO A 44 3.17 24.07 -0.60
CA PRO A 44 1.84 24.09 0.03
C PRO A 44 0.69 24.17 -1.00
N ASP A 45 0.89 24.91 -2.08
CA ASP A 45 -0.13 25.17 -3.10
C ASP A 45 -0.15 24.12 -4.23
N LEU A 46 0.81 23.19 -4.26
CA LEU A 46 0.87 22.18 -5.30
C LEU A 46 0.04 20.95 -4.94
N LYS A 47 -0.65 20.44 -5.97
CA LYS A 47 -1.34 19.16 -5.99
C LYS A 47 -0.77 18.32 -7.12
N PHE A 48 -0.69 17.00 -6.92
CA PHE A 48 0.03 16.10 -7.80
C PHE A 48 -0.89 15.09 -8.46
N ASP A 49 -0.54 14.71 -9.68
CA ASP A 49 -1.20 13.62 -10.42
C ASP A 49 -0.88 12.26 -9.80
N TYR A 50 0.41 12.07 -9.49
CA TYR A 50 0.94 10.84 -8.93
C TYR A 50 1.85 11.13 -7.75
N ILE A 51 1.71 10.35 -6.71
CA ILE A 51 2.59 10.38 -5.54
C ILE A 51 3.10 8.98 -5.29
N MET A 52 4.41 8.85 -5.09
CA MET A 52 5.05 7.61 -4.65
C MET A 52 5.84 7.88 -3.38
N ALA A 53 5.60 7.09 -2.35
CA ALA A 53 6.29 7.26 -1.08
C ALA A 53 6.63 5.92 -0.42
N ASN A 54 7.83 5.87 0.14
CA ASN A 54 8.26 4.83 1.06
C ASN A 54 8.67 5.53 2.37
N PRO A 55 7.69 5.99 3.17
CA PRO A 55 7.97 6.70 4.40
C PRO A 55 8.57 5.75 5.44
N PRO A 56 9.26 6.26 6.45
CA PRO A 56 9.78 5.44 7.52
C PRO A 56 8.63 4.77 8.30
N PHE A 57 8.76 3.44 8.53
CA PHE A 57 7.68 2.63 9.13
C PHE A 57 7.58 2.86 10.64
N ASN A 58 6.35 3.03 11.12
CA ASN A 58 6.02 3.05 12.56
C ASN A 58 6.80 4.09 13.38
N ILE A 59 7.12 5.25 12.81
CA ILE A 59 7.82 6.30 13.56
C ILE A 59 6.93 6.81 14.70
N SER A 60 7.47 6.81 15.93
CA SER A 60 6.83 7.31 17.13
C SER A 60 7.08 8.81 17.37
N ASP A 61 8.28 9.29 17.05
CA ASP A 61 8.71 10.66 17.36
C ASP A 61 8.59 11.58 16.15
N TRP A 62 7.38 11.70 15.60
CA TRP A 62 7.11 12.55 14.43
C TRP A 62 6.51 13.91 14.79
N GLY A 63 6.38 14.20 16.09
CA GLY A 63 5.85 15.47 16.61
C GLY A 63 4.34 15.60 16.49
N GLY A 64 3.59 14.49 16.41
CA GLY A 64 2.15 14.46 16.14
C GLY A 64 1.29 15.27 17.10
N GLU A 65 1.73 15.50 18.34
CA GLU A 65 1.07 16.37 19.31
C GLU A 65 1.07 17.86 18.90
N LYS A 66 2.00 18.28 18.04
CA LYS A 66 2.08 19.66 17.55
C LYS A 66 1.07 19.95 16.43
N TYR A 67 0.50 18.92 15.84
CA TYR A 67 -0.33 19.00 14.63
C TYR A 67 -1.78 18.58 14.89
N GLU A 68 -2.34 18.87 16.09
CA GLU A 68 -3.68 18.43 16.48
C GLU A 68 -4.79 18.91 15.54
N SER A 69 -4.71 20.14 15.08
CA SER A 69 -5.70 20.82 14.23
C SER A 69 -5.24 20.96 12.78
N ASP A 70 -4.33 20.10 12.33
CA ASP A 70 -3.81 20.17 10.96
C ASP A 70 -4.92 19.82 9.94
N PRO A 71 -5.13 20.63 8.91
CA PRO A 71 -6.18 20.40 7.90
C PRO A 71 -6.00 19.13 7.08
N ARG A 72 -4.83 18.51 7.13
CA ARG A 72 -4.54 17.22 6.48
C ARG A 72 -5.31 16.06 7.11
N TRP A 73 -5.71 16.17 8.40
CA TRP A 73 -6.34 15.06 9.14
C TRP A 73 -7.84 14.95 8.88
N GLN A 74 -8.22 14.81 7.61
CA GLN A 74 -9.62 14.74 7.17
C GLN A 74 -10.34 13.47 7.63
N PHE A 75 -9.59 12.38 7.89
CA PHE A 75 -10.13 11.08 8.32
C PHE A 75 -9.93 10.81 9.81
N GLY A 76 -9.40 11.77 10.54
CA GLY A 76 -9.13 11.68 11.96
C GLY A 76 -7.67 11.97 12.31
N ARG A 77 -7.43 12.42 13.52
CA ARG A 77 -6.10 12.75 14.01
C ARG A 77 -5.25 11.50 14.15
N PRO A 78 -4.08 11.42 13.48
CA PRO A 78 -3.15 10.32 13.67
C PRO A 78 -2.58 10.26 15.09
N PRO A 79 -2.31 9.06 15.63
CA PRO A 79 -1.72 8.93 16.95
C PRO A 79 -0.30 9.52 16.99
N ALA A 80 0.04 10.23 18.07
CA ALA A 80 1.38 10.78 18.27
C ALA A 80 2.47 9.66 18.24
N GLY A 81 2.14 8.46 18.67
CA GLY A 81 3.07 7.32 18.71
C GLY A 81 3.23 6.55 17.40
N ASN A 82 2.58 6.95 16.30
CA ASN A 82 2.74 6.29 14.99
C ASN A 82 2.32 7.19 13.83
N ALA A 83 3.24 7.46 12.91
CA ALA A 83 3.03 8.36 11.78
C ALA A 83 2.39 7.68 10.54
N ASN A 84 2.15 6.38 10.52
CA ASN A 84 1.69 5.68 9.32
C ASN A 84 0.47 6.35 8.68
N TYR A 85 -0.55 6.65 9.47
CA TYR A 85 -1.77 7.30 8.98
C TYR A 85 -1.63 8.82 8.78
N ALA A 86 -0.61 9.43 9.34
CA ALA A 86 -0.24 10.82 9.00
C ALA A 86 0.31 10.88 7.58
N TRP A 87 1.18 9.94 7.19
CA TRP A 87 1.68 9.81 5.83
C TRP A 87 0.56 9.57 4.82
N LEU A 88 -0.33 8.60 5.07
CA LEU A 88 -1.45 8.32 4.17
C LEU A 88 -2.34 9.55 3.94
N GLN A 89 -2.69 10.28 5.00
CA GLN A 89 -3.51 11.47 4.91
C GLN A 89 -2.77 12.63 4.24
N HIS A 90 -1.46 12.80 4.51
CA HIS A 90 -0.66 13.79 3.80
C HIS A 90 -0.62 13.53 2.29
N MET A 91 -0.43 12.27 1.85
CA MET A 91 -0.45 11.92 0.44
C MET A 91 -1.83 12.22 -0.19
N LEU A 92 -2.92 11.86 0.46
CA LEU A 92 -4.28 12.20 0.00
C LEU A 92 -4.49 13.72 -0.11
N TRP A 93 -4.01 14.47 0.88
CA TRP A 93 -4.08 15.93 0.87
C TRP A 93 -3.34 16.56 -0.31
N LYS A 94 -2.25 15.95 -0.76
CA LYS A 94 -1.42 16.44 -1.88
C LYS A 94 -1.92 15.97 -3.25
N LEU A 95 -2.90 15.07 -3.34
CA LEU A 95 -3.47 14.67 -4.62
C LEU A 95 -4.39 15.74 -5.20
N ARG A 96 -4.31 15.95 -6.51
CA ARG A 96 -5.36 16.64 -7.28
C ARG A 96 -6.59 15.73 -7.43
N PRO A 97 -7.76 16.26 -7.83
CA PRO A 97 -8.91 15.40 -8.19
C PRO A 97 -8.51 14.34 -9.21
N GLY A 98 -8.83 13.06 -8.93
CA GLY A 98 -8.44 11.92 -9.74
C GLY A 98 -6.96 11.54 -9.70
N GLY A 99 -6.15 12.21 -8.88
CA GLY A 99 -4.75 11.82 -8.64
C GLY A 99 -4.65 10.49 -7.90
N GLN A 100 -3.48 9.86 -7.97
CA GLN A 100 -3.22 8.55 -7.39
C GLN A 100 -1.95 8.56 -6.54
N ALA A 101 -2.00 7.93 -5.37
CA ALA A 101 -0.83 7.75 -4.52
C ALA A 101 -0.54 6.26 -4.29
N GLY A 102 0.73 5.87 -4.38
CA GLY A 102 1.24 4.56 -3.97
C GLY A 102 2.17 4.71 -2.77
N VAL A 103 1.80 4.11 -1.65
CA VAL A 103 2.54 4.25 -0.38
C VAL A 103 2.91 2.87 0.15
N VAL A 104 4.19 2.68 0.46
CA VAL A 104 4.70 1.46 1.10
C VAL A 104 4.61 1.61 2.61
N LEU A 105 3.98 0.67 3.28
CA LEU A 105 3.93 0.62 4.75
C LEU A 105 4.14 -0.81 5.25
N ALA A 106 4.48 -0.96 6.54
CA ALA A 106 4.51 -2.27 7.19
C ALA A 106 3.11 -2.89 7.23
N ASN A 107 3.03 -4.22 7.15
CA ASN A 107 1.75 -4.96 7.10
C ASN A 107 0.79 -4.64 8.25
N GLY A 108 1.32 -4.29 9.43
CA GLY A 108 0.50 -3.87 10.58
C GLY A 108 -0.45 -2.72 10.27
N SER A 109 -0.10 -1.83 9.34
CA SER A 109 -0.95 -0.70 8.95
C SER A 109 -2.33 -1.12 8.43
N MET A 110 -2.43 -2.30 7.81
CA MET A 110 -3.69 -2.82 7.25
C MET A 110 -4.72 -3.24 8.32
N SER A 111 -4.29 -3.50 9.54
CA SER A 111 -5.14 -4.10 10.59
C SER A 111 -5.02 -3.47 11.97
N SER A 112 -4.02 -2.63 12.22
CA SER A 112 -3.81 -1.98 13.52
C SER A 112 -5.04 -1.20 13.99
N SER A 113 -5.32 -1.30 15.29
CA SER A 113 -6.36 -0.51 15.96
C SER A 113 -5.78 0.38 17.06
N SER A 114 -4.45 0.34 17.26
CA SER A 114 -3.74 1.06 18.31
C SER A 114 -3.88 2.57 18.14
N GLY A 115 -4.05 3.30 19.22
CA GLY A 115 -4.03 4.76 19.21
C GLY A 115 -5.06 5.45 18.30
N GLY A 116 -6.14 4.76 17.90
CA GLY A 116 -7.15 5.31 17.00
C GLY A 116 -6.93 5.02 15.52
N GLU A 117 -5.87 4.30 15.14
CA GLU A 117 -5.59 3.96 13.73
C GLU A 117 -6.75 3.21 13.07
N GLY A 118 -7.45 2.33 13.81
CA GLY A 118 -8.61 1.62 13.31
C GLY A 118 -9.75 2.55 12.88
N GLN A 119 -9.99 3.63 13.62
CA GLN A 119 -11.01 4.63 13.31
C GLN A 119 -10.65 5.44 12.05
N ILE A 120 -9.38 5.81 11.91
CA ILE A 120 -8.90 6.52 10.71
C ILE A 120 -9.03 5.61 9.49
N ARG A 121 -8.62 4.34 9.60
CA ARG A 121 -8.78 3.35 8.52
C ARG A 121 -10.24 3.20 8.12
N GLU A 122 -11.13 3.05 9.10
CA GLU A 122 -12.57 3.02 8.85
C GLU A 122 -13.05 4.26 8.10
N ALA A 123 -12.67 5.45 8.56
CA ALA A 123 -13.04 6.70 7.91
C ALA A 123 -12.52 6.78 6.46
N MET A 124 -11.28 6.35 6.20
CA MET A 124 -10.70 6.30 4.86
C MET A 124 -11.45 5.30 3.95
N VAL A 125 -11.80 4.12 4.45
CA VAL A 125 -12.58 3.13 3.70
C VAL A 125 -13.98 3.64 3.39
N ARG A 126 -14.67 4.23 4.37
CA ARG A 126 -16.00 4.83 4.18
C ARG A 126 -15.98 6.07 3.27
N GLY A 127 -14.88 6.82 3.31
CA GLY A 127 -14.61 7.95 2.42
C GLY A 127 -14.21 7.52 1.00
N ASP A 128 -14.16 6.21 0.76
CA ASP A 128 -13.89 5.58 -0.55
C ASP A 128 -12.56 5.98 -1.21
N VAL A 129 -11.54 6.27 -0.38
CA VAL A 129 -10.22 6.73 -0.87
C VAL A 129 -9.18 5.61 -0.98
N VAL A 130 -9.47 4.40 -0.47
CA VAL A 130 -8.59 3.23 -0.62
C VAL A 130 -8.96 2.48 -1.90
N GLU A 131 -8.08 2.50 -2.90
CA GLU A 131 -8.37 1.94 -4.22
C GLU A 131 -7.87 0.50 -4.36
N VAL A 132 -6.58 0.26 -4.04
CA VAL A 132 -5.98 -1.09 -4.12
C VAL A 132 -5.11 -1.35 -2.89
N MET A 133 -5.18 -2.57 -2.37
CA MET A 133 -4.30 -3.06 -1.32
C MET A 133 -3.51 -4.26 -1.80
N VAL A 134 -2.19 -4.19 -1.74
CA VAL A 134 -1.31 -5.31 -2.12
C VAL A 134 -0.49 -5.76 -0.92
N ALA A 135 -0.65 -7.00 -0.48
CA ALA A 135 0.25 -7.60 0.50
C ALA A 135 1.48 -8.16 -0.20
N LEU A 136 2.66 -7.75 0.24
CA LEU A 136 3.94 -8.14 -0.32
C LEU A 136 4.67 -9.11 0.61
N PRO A 137 5.60 -9.95 0.07
CA PRO A 137 6.45 -10.80 0.90
C PRO A 137 7.41 -9.99 1.76
N GLY A 138 8.00 -10.62 2.75
CA GLY A 138 9.18 -10.09 3.44
C GLY A 138 10.44 -10.17 2.57
N GLN A 139 11.54 -9.64 3.10
CA GLN A 139 12.87 -9.70 2.46
C GLN A 139 13.00 -8.91 1.13
N LEU A 140 12.12 -7.95 0.87
CA LEU A 140 12.22 -7.07 -0.31
C LEU A 140 13.22 -5.92 -0.12
N PHE A 141 13.75 -5.73 1.08
CA PHE A 141 14.69 -4.66 1.41
C PHE A 141 15.99 -5.23 1.95
N LEU A 142 17.12 -4.61 1.61
CA LEU A 142 18.44 -5.04 2.06
C LEU A 142 18.61 -4.99 3.59
N ASN A 143 17.98 -4.01 4.24
CA ASN A 143 18.20 -3.70 5.66
C ASN A 143 17.08 -4.18 6.60
N THR A 144 16.01 -4.76 6.06
CA THR A 144 14.91 -5.28 6.87
C THR A 144 14.20 -6.45 6.19
N GLN A 145 13.78 -7.42 6.98
CA GLN A 145 13.02 -8.58 6.49
C GLN A 145 11.51 -8.41 6.69
N ILE A 146 11.07 -7.24 7.16
CA ILE A 146 9.67 -6.98 7.49
C ILE A 146 8.81 -7.10 6.22
N PRO A 147 7.71 -7.89 6.26
CA PRO A 147 6.75 -7.88 5.16
C PRO A 147 6.02 -6.54 5.12
N VAL A 148 5.78 -6.05 3.91
CA VAL A 148 5.18 -4.75 3.65
C VAL A 148 3.91 -4.87 2.80
N CYS A 149 3.18 -3.79 2.72
CA CYS A 149 2.03 -3.66 1.85
C CYS A 149 2.10 -2.36 1.05
N LEU A 150 1.41 -2.36 -0.08
CA LEU A 150 1.18 -1.16 -0.87
C LEU A 150 -0.25 -0.68 -0.64
N TRP A 151 -0.37 0.58 -0.27
CA TRP A 151 -1.60 1.33 -0.25
C TRP A 151 -1.69 2.15 -1.53
N PHE A 152 -2.67 1.86 -2.38
CA PHE A 152 -3.01 2.76 -3.48
C PHE A 152 -4.24 3.57 -3.11
N LEU A 153 -4.08 4.88 -3.16
CA LEU A 153 -5.08 5.84 -2.73
C LEU A 153 -5.48 6.73 -3.90
N THR A 154 -6.74 7.11 -3.92
CA THR A 154 -7.27 8.14 -4.83
C THR A 154 -8.38 8.91 -4.12
N ASN A 155 -8.64 10.12 -4.54
CA ASN A 155 -9.76 10.91 -4.04
C ASN A 155 -10.98 10.90 -4.99
N ASP A 156 -10.86 10.21 -6.13
CA ASP A 156 -11.97 10.06 -7.08
C ASP A 156 -11.84 8.76 -7.89
N LYS A 157 -12.65 7.77 -7.57
CA LYS A 157 -12.70 6.46 -8.23
C LYS A 157 -13.52 6.44 -9.52
N THR A 158 -14.11 7.57 -9.94
CA THR A 158 -14.78 7.69 -11.23
C THR A 158 -13.83 8.03 -12.36
N MET A 159 -12.61 8.48 -12.02
CA MET A 159 -11.58 8.87 -12.99
C MET A 159 -10.59 7.74 -13.26
N ASN A 160 -9.88 7.81 -14.38
CA ASN A 160 -8.83 6.86 -14.76
C ASN A 160 -9.29 5.40 -14.91
N GLY A 161 -10.47 5.20 -15.48
CA GLY A 161 -11.06 3.89 -15.76
C GLY A 161 -12.57 3.88 -15.55
N ARG A 162 -13.14 2.68 -15.30
CA ARG A 162 -14.55 2.55 -14.96
C ARG A 162 -14.88 3.20 -13.60
N ASP A 163 -16.15 3.42 -13.34
CA ASP A 163 -16.61 3.78 -11.99
C ASP A 163 -16.36 2.61 -11.01
N ARG A 164 -15.53 2.85 -10.01
CA ARG A 164 -15.11 1.87 -9.01
C ARG A 164 -15.53 2.27 -7.59
N ARG A 165 -16.49 3.20 -7.48
CA ARG A 165 -16.97 3.65 -6.16
C ARG A 165 -17.52 2.49 -5.36
N GLY A 166 -17.17 2.47 -4.07
CA GLY A 166 -17.57 1.42 -3.14
C GLY A 166 -16.83 0.09 -3.30
N GLU A 167 -15.82 0.03 -4.16
CA GLU A 167 -14.99 -1.16 -4.36
C GLU A 167 -13.53 -0.91 -3.94
N THR A 168 -12.86 -1.96 -3.48
CA THR A 168 -11.40 -1.99 -3.26
C THR A 168 -10.85 -3.29 -3.81
N LEU A 169 -9.80 -3.19 -4.60
CA LEU A 169 -9.08 -4.36 -5.10
C LEU A 169 -8.06 -4.84 -4.06
N PHE A 170 -8.12 -6.11 -3.70
CA PHE A 170 -7.15 -6.78 -2.85
C PHE A 170 -6.29 -7.73 -3.66
N ILE A 171 -4.96 -7.66 -3.50
CA ILE A 171 -3.98 -8.55 -4.15
C ILE A 171 -3.08 -9.15 -3.07
N ASP A 172 -3.00 -10.47 -3.01
CA ASP A 172 -2.08 -11.19 -2.14
C ASP A 172 -0.87 -11.68 -2.93
N ALA A 173 0.20 -10.88 -2.91
CA ALA A 173 1.45 -11.19 -3.57
C ALA A 173 2.51 -11.80 -2.62
N ARG A 174 2.13 -12.21 -1.40
CA ARG A 174 3.08 -12.70 -0.38
C ARG A 174 3.87 -13.93 -0.81
N GLN A 175 3.35 -14.72 -1.75
CA GLN A 175 4.01 -15.91 -2.29
C GLN A 175 4.78 -15.64 -3.58
N MET A 176 4.77 -14.42 -4.08
CA MET A 176 5.47 -14.02 -5.31
C MET A 176 6.92 -13.63 -5.02
N GLY A 177 7.69 -13.51 -6.09
CA GLY A 177 9.11 -13.17 -6.04
C GLY A 177 10.02 -14.37 -5.82
N THR A 178 11.28 -14.21 -6.23
CA THR A 178 12.35 -15.20 -6.13
C THR A 178 13.46 -14.72 -5.20
N MET A 179 14.17 -15.65 -4.57
CA MET A 179 15.31 -15.31 -3.72
C MET A 179 16.53 -15.03 -4.61
N GLU A 180 16.99 -13.78 -4.62
CA GLU A 180 18.25 -13.39 -5.26
C GLU A 180 19.46 -13.77 -4.38
N SER A 181 19.28 -13.71 -3.06
CA SER A 181 20.28 -14.12 -2.08
C SER A 181 19.61 -14.76 -0.87
N ARG A 182 20.39 -15.14 0.15
CA ARG A 182 19.87 -15.71 1.41
C ARG A 182 18.93 -14.76 2.16
N VAL A 183 19.03 -13.46 1.91
CA VAL A 183 18.32 -12.42 2.69
C VAL A 183 17.49 -11.48 1.81
N LEU A 184 17.65 -11.53 0.50
CA LEU A 184 16.98 -10.64 -0.44
C LEU A 184 16.08 -11.42 -1.41
N LYS A 185 14.83 -11.04 -1.44
CA LYS A 185 13.83 -11.47 -2.43
C LYS A 185 13.62 -10.34 -3.44
N VAL A 186 13.47 -10.68 -4.71
CA VAL A 186 13.17 -9.73 -5.79
C VAL A 186 11.95 -10.18 -6.57
N PHE A 187 11.20 -9.24 -7.10
CA PHE A 187 10.16 -9.52 -8.08
C PHE A 187 10.75 -9.63 -9.47
N THR A 188 10.30 -10.62 -10.24
CA THR A 188 10.58 -10.70 -11.65
C THR A 188 9.71 -9.73 -12.45
N ASP A 189 10.05 -9.49 -13.71
CA ASP A 189 9.21 -8.67 -14.59
C ASP A 189 7.83 -9.28 -14.79
N GLU A 190 7.71 -10.62 -14.74
CA GLU A 190 6.44 -11.34 -14.80
C GLU A 190 5.60 -11.11 -13.54
N ASP A 191 6.23 -11.12 -12.34
CA ASP A 191 5.55 -10.81 -11.09
C ASP A 191 4.97 -9.39 -11.12
N ILE A 192 5.80 -8.42 -11.53
CA ILE A 192 5.40 -7.00 -11.64
C ILE A 192 4.28 -6.86 -12.67
N SER A 193 4.44 -7.46 -13.85
CA SER A 193 3.45 -7.41 -14.93
C SER A 193 2.13 -8.04 -14.52
N LYS A 194 2.15 -9.12 -13.76
CA LYS A 194 0.95 -9.77 -13.24
C LYS A 194 0.19 -8.86 -12.27
N ILE A 195 0.88 -8.25 -11.32
CA ILE A 195 0.25 -7.30 -10.36
C ILE A 195 -0.30 -6.08 -11.11
N ALA A 196 0.52 -5.45 -11.94
CA ALA A 196 0.15 -4.25 -12.68
C ALA A 196 -1.01 -4.51 -13.67
N GLY A 197 -0.94 -5.62 -14.42
CA GLY A 197 -1.98 -6.05 -15.35
C GLY A 197 -3.31 -6.31 -14.65
N THR A 198 -3.30 -6.94 -13.47
CA THR A 198 -4.50 -7.15 -12.66
C THR A 198 -5.15 -5.83 -12.25
N VAL A 199 -4.34 -4.86 -11.78
CA VAL A 199 -4.84 -3.52 -11.44
C VAL A 199 -5.40 -2.81 -12.67
N GLN A 200 -4.71 -2.89 -13.79
CA GLN A 200 -5.15 -2.24 -15.03
C GLN A 200 -6.46 -2.84 -15.56
N SER A 201 -6.59 -4.17 -15.63
CA SER A 201 -7.81 -4.85 -16.03
C SER A 201 -8.97 -4.52 -15.09
N TRP A 202 -8.73 -4.48 -13.78
CA TRP A 202 -9.76 -4.09 -12.81
C TRP A 202 -10.21 -2.64 -13.02
N LYS A 203 -9.28 -1.72 -13.27
CA LYS A 203 -9.60 -0.30 -13.51
C LYS A 203 -10.36 -0.09 -14.82
N SER A 204 -9.97 -0.75 -15.88
CA SER A 204 -10.66 -0.66 -17.18
C SER A 204 -12.00 -1.39 -17.18
N GLY A 205 -12.13 -2.45 -16.37
CA GLY A 205 -13.26 -3.38 -16.41
C GLY A 205 -13.16 -4.40 -17.54
N ASP A 206 -12.02 -4.44 -18.24
CA ASP A 206 -11.79 -5.32 -19.37
C ASP A 206 -10.95 -6.53 -18.94
N GLY A 207 -11.56 -7.71 -19.01
CA GLY A 207 -10.89 -8.98 -18.72
C GLY A 207 -10.50 -9.20 -17.25
N TYR A 208 -11.04 -8.42 -16.31
CA TYR A 208 -10.79 -8.65 -14.89
C TYR A 208 -11.71 -9.76 -14.36
N GLU A 209 -11.11 -10.71 -13.66
CA GLU A 209 -11.81 -11.73 -12.88
C GLU A 209 -11.12 -11.90 -11.51
N ASP A 210 -11.92 -12.17 -10.47
CA ASP A 210 -11.39 -12.56 -9.16
C ASP A 210 -10.63 -13.89 -9.28
N ALA A 211 -9.44 -13.95 -8.70
CA ALA A 211 -8.60 -15.16 -8.72
C ALA A 211 -8.33 -15.64 -7.28
N ALA A 212 -8.90 -16.81 -6.93
CA ALA A 212 -8.74 -17.38 -5.60
C ALA A 212 -7.28 -17.52 -5.19
N GLY A 213 -6.96 -17.04 -3.98
CA GLY A 213 -5.61 -17.01 -3.43
C GLY A 213 -4.68 -15.93 -4.02
N PHE A 214 -5.18 -15.06 -4.91
CA PHE A 214 -4.37 -14.01 -5.52
C PHE A 214 -5.05 -12.64 -5.50
N CYS A 215 -6.22 -12.46 -6.11
CA CYS A 215 -6.87 -11.15 -6.16
C CYS A 215 -8.39 -11.23 -6.01
N LYS A 216 -8.97 -10.17 -5.47
CA LYS A 216 -10.41 -10.02 -5.36
C LYS A 216 -10.82 -8.55 -5.30
N SER A 217 -11.86 -8.19 -6.07
CA SER A 217 -12.57 -6.92 -5.90
C SER A 217 -13.63 -7.10 -4.82
N ALA A 218 -13.50 -6.39 -3.70
CA ALA A 218 -14.44 -6.47 -2.60
C ALA A 218 -15.26 -5.18 -2.48
N SER A 219 -16.56 -5.34 -2.26
CA SER A 219 -17.46 -4.22 -1.99
C SER A 219 -17.25 -3.66 -0.58
N LEU A 220 -17.66 -2.40 -0.36
CA LEU A 220 -17.66 -1.79 0.97
C LEU A 220 -18.39 -2.64 2.01
N GLU A 221 -19.50 -3.30 1.64
CA GLU A 221 -20.25 -4.16 2.55
C GLU A 221 -19.45 -5.42 2.95
N GLU A 222 -18.70 -5.97 2.02
CA GLU A 222 -17.79 -7.09 2.32
C GLU A 222 -16.64 -6.66 3.22
N ILE A 223 -16.09 -5.46 3.00
CA ILE A 223 -15.03 -4.90 3.84
C ILE A 223 -15.54 -4.64 5.26
N LYS A 224 -16.77 -4.14 5.42
CA LYS A 224 -17.43 -3.99 6.73
C LYS A 224 -17.59 -5.33 7.45
N LYS A 225 -18.01 -6.40 6.75
CA LYS A 225 -18.11 -7.75 7.32
C LYS A 225 -16.78 -8.29 7.84
N ASN A 226 -15.68 -7.83 7.26
CA ASN A 226 -14.31 -8.14 7.69
C ASN A 226 -13.74 -7.14 8.72
N ASN A 227 -14.61 -6.42 9.45
CA ASN A 227 -14.24 -5.43 10.47
C ASN A 227 -13.32 -4.31 9.93
N LEU A 228 -13.51 -3.95 8.67
CA LEU A 228 -12.71 -2.89 7.99
C LEU A 228 -11.19 -3.13 8.02
N VAL A 229 -10.78 -4.39 8.18
CA VAL A 229 -9.38 -4.81 8.07
C VAL A 229 -9.05 -5.00 6.60
N LEU A 230 -7.92 -4.43 6.16
CA LEU A 230 -7.56 -4.37 4.73
C LEU A 230 -6.49 -5.41 4.33
N THR A 231 -6.32 -6.47 5.11
CA THR A 231 -5.37 -7.55 4.81
C THR A 231 -5.87 -8.41 3.65
N PRO A 232 -5.22 -8.42 2.47
CA PRO A 232 -5.71 -9.10 1.26
C PRO A 232 -6.06 -10.57 1.46
N GLY A 233 -5.30 -11.31 2.25
CA GLY A 233 -5.57 -12.73 2.53
C GLY A 233 -6.93 -13.03 3.16
N ARG A 234 -7.64 -12.02 3.69
CA ARG A 234 -9.03 -12.18 4.19
C ARG A 234 -10.06 -12.19 3.06
N TYR A 235 -9.72 -11.69 1.89
CA TYR A 235 -10.64 -11.48 0.77
C TYR A 235 -10.42 -12.47 -0.35
N VAL A 236 -9.17 -12.78 -0.69
CA VAL A 236 -8.82 -13.56 -1.88
C VAL A 236 -9.14 -15.06 -1.73
N GLY A 237 -9.51 -15.55 -0.54
CA GLY A 237 -9.76 -16.97 -0.27
C GLY A 237 -8.49 -17.83 -0.32
N ALA A 238 -8.64 -19.11 -0.13
CA ALA A 238 -7.57 -20.07 -0.33
C ALA A 238 -7.55 -20.54 -1.80
N LYS A 239 -6.37 -20.73 -2.39
CA LYS A 239 -6.28 -21.60 -3.56
C LYS A 239 -6.87 -22.95 -3.13
N VAL A 240 -7.88 -23.43 -3.84
CA VAL A 240 -8.24 -24.83 -3.76
C VAL A 240 -7.03 -25.58 -4.32
N SER A 241 -6.12 -26.04 -3.43
CA SER A 241 -5.26 -27.14 -3.82
C SER A 241 -6.24 -28.28 -4.09
N GLU A 242 -6.18 -28.85 -5.27
CA GLU A 242 -6.68 -30.21 -5.43
C GLU A 242 -5.95 -31.02 -4.38
N ILE A 243 -6.59 -31.17 -3.21
CA ILE A 243 -6.18 -32.19 -2.26
C ILE A 243 -6.48 -33.45 -3.03
N ASP A 244 -5.41 -34.08 -3.48
CA ASP A 244 -5.47 -35.38 -4.13
C ASP A 244 -6.25 -36.29 -3.13
N SER A 245 -7.53 -36.49 -3.41
CA SER A 245 -8.42 -37.27 -2.55
C SER A 245 -7.90 -38.70 -2.43
N GLU A 246 -7.11 -39.18 -3.40
CA GLU A 246 -6.34 -40.43 -3.34
C GLU A 246 -5.24 -40.37 -2.26
N GLU A 247 -4.51 -39.28 -2.13
CA GLU A 247 -3.42 -39.18 -1.14
C GLU A 247 -3.95 -39.16 0.30
N LEU A 248 -5.10 -38.53 0.53
CA LEU A 248 -5.74 -38.53 1.87
C LEU A 248 -6.31 -39.89 2.24
N THR A 249 -6.92 -40.59 1.29
CA THR A 249 -7.48 -41.92 1.49
C THR A 249 -6.35 -42.96 1.72
N LEU A 250 -5.23 -42.86 0.98
CA LEU A 250 -4.05 -43.70 1.17
C LEU A 250 -3.34 -43.40 2.50
N LYS A 251 -3.26 -42.16 2.94
CA LYS A 251 -2.71 -41.80 4.26
C LYS A 251 -3.59 -42.31 5.40
N LEU A 252 -4.91 -42.18 5.29
CA LEU A 252 -5.84 -42.71 6.28
C LEU A 252 -5.81 -44.23 6.38
N SER A 253 -5.73 -44.93 5.23
CA SER A 253 -5.59 -46.41 5.26
C SER A 253 -4.24 -46.87 5.82
N ARG A 254 -3.14 -46.16 5.60
CA ARG A 254 -1.85 -46.49 6.23
C ARG A 254 -1.84 -46.26 7.75
N LEU A 255 -2.53 -45.22 8.23
CA LEU A 255 -2.67 -44.98 9.68
C LEU A 255 -3.61 -45.97 10.36
N SER A 256 -4.62 -46.47 9.67
CA SER A 256 -5.53 -47.50 10.22
C SER A 256 -4.91 -48.92 10.27
N VAL A 257 -3.82 -49.17 9.56
CA VAL A 257 -3.10 -50.48 9.61
C VAL A 257 -2.00 -50.46 10.65
N SER A 258 -1.62 -49.31 11.21
CA SER A 258 -0.58 -49.16 12.26
C SER A 258 -1.16 -49.03 13.69
N LEU A 259 -2.46 -49.17 13.87
CA LEU A 259 -3.21 -49.32 15.14
C LEU A 259 -3.68 -50.75 15.30
#